data_4a502705e62b7c38d1df64c805608d72
#
_entry.id   4a502705e62b7c38d1df64c805608d72
#
_cell.length_a   1.000
_cell.length_b   1.000
_cell.length_c   1.000
_cell.angle_alpha   90.00
_cell.angle_beta   90.00
_cell.angle_gamma   90.00
#
_symmetry.space_group_name_H-M   'P 1'
#
loop_
_entity.id
_entity.type
_entity.pdbx_description
1 polymer ?
#
loop_
_entity_poly.entity_id
_entity_poly.type
_entity_poly.pdbx_seq_one_letter_code
_entity_poly.pdbx_strand_id
1 'polypeptide(L)'
;MPYDRPPLSKNFLAGDWDAERIALRKEDDLYSLNINWMLGQPATSLNTDASIVTLADGTNISYDGLIIATGGLVRRLPNQPDIAGVHVLRTLDDAAALRDALVEGARVVVIGAGFIGLEAAATATKRGAKVTVLEGLDAPLIRALGPEMGAAIGAVHERNGVAIHCGVQVASINGDAKVTGVALTNGETIEADVVIVGIGVAPATQWCSESGLTIDDGIVCDANLNAGPANVFVAGDVLRWPNGMFKDIEPTMRVEHWTNAAEQGAVAAQNLLATLRNEPMQPYSAVPFFWSDQFDARIQFLGRAFATSTVDVVAGSVADGRWCAMFSTNDRLTGVLGVSMPKLVMPSRAMLSTYTSRYDALQHFATVVAAQNK
;
A
#
# COMPACT_ATOMS: atom_id res chain seq x y z
N MET A 1 -17.85 -6.43 8.80
CA MET A 1 -18.28 -6.19 7.40
C MET A 1 -17.17 -5.55 6.60
N PRO A 2 -17.09 -5.68 5.27
CA PRO A 2 -16.01 -5.13 4.45
C PRO A 2 -16.06 -3.59 4.41
N TYR A 3 -14.90 -2.97 4.57
CA TYR A 3 -14.74 -1.52 4.58
C TYR A 3 -13.52 -1.09 3.76
N ASP A 4 -13.50 0.18 3.38
CA ASP A 4 -12.44 0.81 2.62
C ASP A 4 -11.26 1.20 3.51
N ARG A 5 -10.03 0.73 3.20
CA ARG A 5 -8.84 1.01 4.00
C ARG A 5 -8.17 2.36 3.71
N PRO A 6 -8.14 2.88 2.47
CA PRO A 6 -7.48 4.15 2.19
C PRO A 6 -7.92 5.33 3.07
N PRO A 7 -9.17 5.45 3.54
CA PRO A 7 -9.57 6.52 4.47
C PRO A 7 -8.98 6.41 5.88
N LEU A 8 -8.52 5.22 6.29
CA LEU A 8 -8.08 4.97 7.68
C LEU A 8 -6.89 5.83 8.11
N SER A 9 -6.00 6.22 7.19
CA SER A 9 -4.86 7.12 7.45
C SER A 9 -5.19 8.60 7.18
N LYS A 10 -6.37 8.89 6.65
CA LYS A 10 -6.81 10.22 6.16
C LYS A 10 -8.10 10.68 6.86
N ASN A 11 -9.21 10.71 6.11
CA ASN A 11 -10.48 11.28 6.57
C ASN A 11 -11.06 10.58 7.80
N PHE A 12 -10.89 9.25 7.95
CA PHE A 12 -11.33 8.55 9.15
C PHE A 12 -10.45 8.92 10.35
N LEU A 13 -9.12 8.91 10.17
CA LEU A 13 -8.18 9.32 11.23
C LEU A 13 -8.34 10.79 11.60
N ALA A 14 -8.65 11.64 10.62
CA ALA A 14 -8.94 13.06 10.85
C ALA A 14 -10.21 13.29 11.68
N GLY A 15 -11.15 12.32 11.65
CA GLY A 15 -12.47 12.44 12.27
C GLY A 15 -13.54 13.02 11.34
N ASP A 16 -13.22 13.23 10.05
CA ASP A 16 -14.15 13.78 9.05
C ASP A 16 -15.17 12.73 8.58
N TRP A 17 -14.81 11.45 8.62
CA TRP A 17 -15.63 10.32 8.23
C TRP A 17 -15.78 9.33 9.39
N ASP A 18 -16.96 8.73 9.48
CA ASP A 18 -17.28 7.64 10.40
C ASP A 18 -17.11 6.25 9.74
N ALA A 19 -17.39 5.20 10.51
CA ALA A 19 -17.27 3.82 10.05
C ALA A 19 -18.33 3.46 8.97
N GLU A 20 -19.50 4.09 9.02
CA GLU A 20 -20.57 3.84 8.05
C GLU A 20 -20.16 4.37 6.66
N ARG A 21 -19.52 5.54 6.62
CA ARG A 21 -19.07 6.16 5.36
C ARG A 21 -17.97 5.40 4.65
N ILE A 22 -17.16 4.64 5.38
CA ILE A 22 -16.08 3.83 4.79
C ILE A 22 -16.52 2.40 4.48
N ALA A 23 -17.75 2.00 4.78
CA ALA A 23 -18.29 0.71 4.37
C ALA A 23 -18.28 0.58 2.84
N LEU A 24 -17.77 -0.56 2.30
CA LEU A 24 -17.74 -0.79 0.86
C LEU A 24 -19.13 -0.94 0.25
N ARG A 25 -20.09 -1.41 1.03
CA ARG A 25 -21.51 -1.52 0.67
C ARG A 25 -22.37 -1.36 1.92
N LYS A 26 -23.62 -0.97 1.75
CA LYS A 26 -24.59 -1.01 2.82
C LYS A 26 -24.80 -2.44 3.30
N GLU A 27 -25.09 -2.61 4.57
CA GLU A 27 -25.22 -3.92 5.19
C GLU A 27 -26.35 -4.74 4.56
N ASP A 28 -27.50 -4.12 4.28
CA ASP A 28 -28.63 -4.77 3.61
C ASP A 28 -28.25 -5.28 2.20
N ASP A 29 -27.44 -4.54 1.45
CA ASP A 29 -26.95 -4.95 0.14
C ASP A 29 -26.07 -6.21 0.25
N LEU A 30 -25.24 -6.30 1.30
CA LEU A 30 -24.38 -7.46 1.56
C LEU A 30 -25.18 -8.71 1.94
N TYR A 31 -26.22 -8.56 2.76
CA TYR A 31 -27.10 -9.68 3.13
C TYR A 31 -27.92 -10.20 1.93
N SER A 32 -28.19 -9.37 0.95
CA SER A 32 -28.90 -9.79 -0.28
C SER A 32 -28.07 -10.68 -1.21
N LEU A 33 -26.73 -10.75 -1.01
CA LEU A 33 -25.80 -11.47 -1.90
C LEU A 33 -25.74 -12.99 -1.68
N ASN A 34 -26.55 -13.57 -0.79
CA ASN A 34 -26.54 -14.99 -0.46
C ASN A 34 -25.11 -15.50 -0.06
N ILE A 35 -24.42 -14.72 0.76
CA ILE A 35 -23.09 -15.05 1.28
C ILE A 35 -23.20 -15.58 2.70
N ASN A 36 -22.54 -16.70 2.98
CA ASN A 36 -22.37 -17.19 4.34
C ASN A 36 -21.12 -16.50 4.96
N TRP A 37 -21.36 -15.51 5.83
CA TRP A 37 -20.31 -14.74 6.50
C TRP A 37 -19.82 -15.47 7.74
N MET A 38 -18.51 -15.76 7.78
CA MET A 38 -17.82 -16.36 8.93
C MET A 38 -16.91 -15.32 9.58
N LEU A 39 -17.50 -14.24 10.10
CA LEU A 39 -16.77 -13.12 10.69
C LEU A 39 -16.14 -13.50 12.04
N GLY A 40 -14.94 -12.98 12.32
CA GLY A 40 -14.21 -13.28 13.56
C GLY A 40 -13.59 -14.67 13.60
N GLN A 41 -13.63 -15.41 12.47
CA GLN A 41 -13.07 -16.76 12.34
C GLN A 41 -11.93 -16.76 11.33
N PRO A 42 -10.67 -16.47 11.73
CA PRO A 42 -9.55 -16.51 10.83
C PRO A 42 -9.25 -17.94 10.36
N ALA A 43 -8.83 -18.08 9.11
CA ALA A 43 -8.26 -19.31 8.59
C ALA A 43 -6.89 -19.57 9.25
N THR A 44 -6.63 -20.81 9.67
CA THR A 44 -5.41 -21.24 10.37
C THR A 44 -4.59 -22.25 9.60
N SER A 45 -5.22 -23.01 8.68
CA SER A 45 -4.50 -23.89 7.77
C SER A 45 -5.27 -24.12 6.47
N LEU A 46 -4.54 -24.54 5.44
CA LEU A 46 -5.05 -24.90 4.12
C LEU A 46 -4.48 -26.27 3.74
N ASN A 47 -5.35 -27.19 3.36
CA ASN A 47 -4.99 -28.45 2.72
C ASN A 47 -5.52 -28.43 1.28
N THR A 48 -4.62 -28.23 0.31
CA THR A 48 -4.99 -28.13 -1.10
C THR A 48 -5.38 -29.48 -1.70
N ASP A 49 -4.83 -30.59 -1.22
CA ASP A 49 -5.13 -31.93 -1.72
C ASP A 49 -6.53 -32.39 -1.31
N ALA A 50 -6.93 -32.05 -0.08
CA ALA A 50 -8.27 -32.35 0.44
C ALA A 50 -9.31 -31.28 0.12
N SER A 51 -8.91 -30.11 -0.44
CA SER A 51 -9.75 -28.93 -0.64
C SER A 51 -10.45 -28.47 0.65
N ILE A 52 -9.67 -28.32 1.74
CA ILE A 52 -10.16 -27.93 3.06
C ILE A 52 -9.41 -26.72 3.58
N VAL A 53 -10.17 -25.73 4.08
CA VAL A 53 -9.69 -24.63 4.93
C VAL A 53 -10.11 -24.91 6.37
N THR A 54 -9.16 -24.84 7.32
CA THR A 54 -9.45 -24.96 8.76
C THR A 54 -9.50 -23.57 9.38
N LEU A 55 -10.52 -23.30 10.20
CA LEU A 55 -10.70 -22.05 10.94
C LEU A 55 -10.14 -22.15 12.37
N ALA A 56 -10.02 -21.00 13.04
CA ALA A 56 -9.46 -20.91 14.40
C ALA A 56 -10.22 -21.71 15.47
N ASP A 57 -11.53 -21.91 15.28
CA ASP A 57 -12.35 -22.75 16.16
C ASP A 57 -12.27 -24.26 15.85
N GLY A 58 -11.44 -24.66 14.88
CA GLY A 58 -11.27 -26.03 14.41
C GLY A 58 -12.30 -26.46 13.35
N THR A 59 -13.21 -25.58 12.92
CA THR A 59 -14.16 -25.88 11.85
C THR A 59 -13.43 -26.08 10.52
N ASN A 60 -13.77 -27.17 9.82
CA ASN A 60 -13.27 -27.46 8.48
C ASN A 60 -14.28 -27.07 7.42
N ILE A 61 -13.85 -26.23 6.48
CA ILE A 61 -14.65 -25.80 5.34
C ILE A 61 -14.11 -26.46 4.09
N SER A 62 -14.90 -27.33 3.46
CA SER A 62 -14.59 -27.85 2.13
C SER A 62 -14.96 -26.85 1.06
N TYR A 63 -14.22 -26.85 -0.06
CA TYR A 63 -14.46 -25.93 -1.16
C TYR A 63 -14.33 -26.61 -2.53
N ASP A 64 -15.16 -26.20 -3.47
CA ASP A 64 -15.01 -26.54 -4.90
C ASP A 64 -14.01 -25.59 -5.57
N GLY A 65 -13.90 -24.35 -5.07
CA GLY A 65 -12.96 -23.36 -5.49
C GLY A 65 -12.63 -22.36 -4.39
N LEU A 66 -11.38 -21.90 -4.34
CA LEU A 66 -10.86 -21.03 -3.29
C LEU A 66 -10.24 -19.76 -3.90
N ILE A 67 -10.58 -18.61 -3.33
CA ILE A 67 -9.84 -17.35 -3.55
C ILE A 67 -9.19 -16.92 -2.25
N ILE A 68 -7.85 -16.81 -2.26
CA ILE A 68 -7.08 -16.31 -1.12
C ILE A 68 -6.90 -14.81 -1.29
N ALA A 69 -7.49 -14.01 -0.41
CA ALA A 69 -7.42 -12.54 -0.43
C ALA A 69 -7.08 -11.97 0.97
N THR A 70 -6.19 -12.66 1.69
CA THR A 70 -5.84 -12.35 3.09
C THR A 70 -5.01 -11.09 3.26
N GLY A 71 -4.50 -10.51 2.15
CA GLY A 71 -3.78 -9.25 2.16
C GLY A 71 -2.44 -9.32 2.90
N GLY A 72 -2.13 -8.29 3.69
CA GLY A 72 -0.89 -8.21 4.45
C GLY A 72 -1.11 -7.85 5.92
N LEU A 73 -0.20 -8.32 6.76
CA LEU A 73 -0.10 -8.02 8.19
C LEU A 73 0.93 -6.92 8.42
N VAL A 74 0.67 -6.01 9.35
CA VAL A 74 1.63 -4.97 9.72
C VAL A 74 2.91 -5.58 10.27
N ARG A 75 4.05 -5.04 9.85
CA ARG A 75 5.34 -5.34 10.46
C ARG A 75 5.45 -4.61 11.78
N ARG A 76 5.97 -5.29 12.80
CA ARG A 76 6.29 -4.72 14.10
C ARG A 76 7.81 -4.64 14.27
N LEU A 77 8.28 -3.72 15.10
CA LEU A 77 9.68 -3.70 15.49
C LEU A 77 10.01 -4.95 16.34
N PRO A 78 11.24 -5.45 16.28
CA PRO A 78 11.70 -6.44 17.23
C PRO A 78 11.48 -5.92 18.66
N ASN A 79 10.87 -6.72 19.53
CA ASN A 79 10.56 -6.37 20.92
C ASN A 79 9.68 -5.11 21.07
N GLN A 80 8.82 -4.81 20.09
CA GLN A 80 7.85 -3.71 20.20
C GLN A 80 6.98 -3.92 21.44
N PRO A 81 6.96 -2.97 22.40
CA PRO A 81 6.16 -3.10 23.60
C PRO A 81 4.66 -2.95 23.27
N ASP A 82 3.83 -3.68 24.00
CA ASP A 82 2.37 -3.53 23.98
C ASP A 82 1.94 -2.63 25.15
N ILE A 83 2.17 -1.33 25.00
CA ILE A 83 1.88 -0.31 26.00
C ILE A 83 1.02 0.81 25.40
N ALA A 84 0.31 1.55 26.26
CA ALA A 84 -0.52 2.66 25.81
C ALA A 84 0.29 3.69 25.02
N GLY A 85 -0.30 4.20 23.93
CA GLY A 85 0.31 5.18 23.03
C GLY A 85 1.20 4.61 21.93
N VAL A 86 1.41 3.28 21.87
CA VAL A 86 2.09 2.62 20.73
C VAL A 86 1.03 2.04 19.80
N HIS A 87 1.01 2.51 18.57
CA HIS A 87 -0.01 2.17 17.58
C HIS A 87 0.60 1.63 16.28
N VAL A 88 -0.16 0.78 15.61
CA VAL A 88 -0.02 0.45 14.20
C VAL A 88 -1.25 1.00 13.46
N LEU A 89 -1.26 0.95 12.13
CA LEU A 89 -2.40 1.42 11.33
C LEU A 89 -2.68 0.47 10.17
N ARG A 90 -3.68 -0.40 10.34
CA ARG A 90 -4.12 -1.36 9.32
C ARG A 90 -5.62 -1.59 9.34
N THR A 91 -6.21 -1.70 10.53
CA THR A 91 -7.62 -2.01 10.73
C THR A 91 -8.41 -0.77 11.14
N LEU A 92 -9.74 -0.89 11.12
CA LEU A 92 -10.64 0.14 11.62
C LEU A 92 -10.40 0.42 13.11
N ASP A 93 -10.18 -0.63 13.90
CA ASP A 93 -9.92 -0.53 15.33
C ASP A 93 -8.58 0.17 15.61
N ASP A 94 -7.53 -0.16 14.83
CA ASP A 94 -6.24 0.57 14.92
C ASP A 94 -6.43 2.06 14.66
N ALA A 95 -7.18 2.39 13.60
CA ALA A 95 -7.42 3.79 13.23
C ALA A 95 -8.27 4.53 14.25
N ALA A 96 -9.26 3.88 14.86
CA ALA A 96 -10.09 4.45 15.92
C ALA A 96 -9.26 4.73 17.17
N ALA A 97 -8.47 3.75 17.64
CA ALA A 97 -7.60 3.89 18.80
C ALA A 97 -6.54 4.99 18.57
N LEU A 98 -5.94 5.04 17.38
CA LEU A 98 -4.98 6.08 17.02
C LEU A 98 -5.65 7.46 16.96
N ARG A 99 -6.84 7.56 16.35
CA ARG A 99 -7.62 8.82 16.30
C ARG A 99 -7.87 9.41 17.67
N ASP A 100 -8.22 8.57 18.64
CA ASP A 100 -8.49 9.00 20.01
C ASP A 100 -7.22 9.42 20.76
N ALA A 101 -6.06 8.85 20.41
CA ALA A 101 -4.76 9.22 20.95
C ALA A 101 -4.19 10.53 20.36
N LEU A 102 -4.59 10.91 19.15
CA LEU A 102 -4.12 12.12 18.46
C LEU A 102 -4.85 13.37 18.99
N VAL A 103 -4.38 13.91 20.10
CA VAL A 103 -4.89 15.18 20.67
C VAL A 103 -4.00 16.36 20.28
N GLU A 104 -4.55 17.58 20.33
CA GLU A 104 -3.80 18.82 20.08
C GLU A 104 -2.58 18.93 21.00
N GLY A 105 -1.43 19.30 20.46
CA GLY A 105 -0.17 19.43 21.18
C GLY A 105 0.56 18.13 21.49
N ALA A 106 -0.02 16.94 21.21
CA ALA A 106 0.64 15.66 21.42
C ALA A 106 1.94 15.57 20.61
N ARG A 107 2.98 15.00 21.20
CA ARG A 107 4.24 14.67 20.53
C ARG A 107 4.07 13.30 19.88
N VAL A 108 4.05 13.27 18.57
CA VAL A 108 3.84 12.05 17.77
C VAL A 108 5.14 11.67 17.07
N VAL A 109 5.62 10.47 17.31
CA VAL A 109 6.73 9.89 16.55
C VAL A 109 6.19 8.83 15.58
N VAL A 110 6.44 9.02 14.28
CA VAL A 110 6.12 8.04 13.25
C VAL A 110 7.39 7.30 12.87
N ILE A 111 7.41 5.99 13.00
CA ILE A 111 8.52 5.15 12.62
C ILE A 111 8.22 4.54 11.25
N GLY A 112 8.99 4.96 10.23
CA GLY A 112 8.82 4.60 8.82
C GLY A 112 8.17 5.70 7.99
N ALA A 113 8.89 6.19 6.99
CA ALA A 113 8.45 7.22 6.04
C ALA A 113 7.89 6.61 4.74
N GLY A 114 7.14 5.52 4.83
CA GLY A 114 6.30 4.98 3.75
C GLY A 114 5.03 5.81 3.57
N PHE A 115 4.20 5.49 2.54
CA PHE A 115 2.96 6.23 2.27
C PHE A 115 2.03 6.32 3.47
N ILE A 116 1.76 5.20 4.16
CA ILE A 116 0.85 5.18 5.32
C ILE A 116 1.43 6.00 6.49
N GLY A 117 2.74 5.88 6.75
CA GLY A 117 3.41 6.68 7.79
C GLY A 117 3.31 8.18 7.52
N LEU A 118 3.58 8.60 6.27
CA LEU A 118 3.49 10.00 5.87
C LEU A 118 2.04 10.52 5.86
N GLU A 119 1.06 9.71 5.43
CA GLU A 119 -0.37 10.08 5.53
C GLU A 119 -0.81 10.27 6.99
N ALA A 120 -0.41 9.35 7.87
CA ALA A 120 -0.69 9.47 9.30
C ALA A 120 0.01 10.70 9.91
N ALA A 121 1.26 10.98 9.51
CA ALA A 121 1.99 12.18 9.91
C ALA A 121 1.26 13.47 9.48
N ALA A 122 0.82 13.54 8.21
CA ALA A 122 0.07 14.69 7.69
C ALA A 122 -1.25 14.87 8.45
N THR A 123 -1.98 13.78 8.73
CA THR A 123 -3.24 13.83 9.46
C THR A 123 -3.03 14.24 10.91
N ALA A 124 -2.02 13.69 11.60
CA ALA A 124 -1.67 14.06 12.96
C ALA A 124 -1.30 15.54 13.06
N THR A 125 -0.50 16.06 12.12
CA THR A 125 -0.14 17.48 12.06
C THR A 125 -1.38 18.37 11.88
N LYS A 126 -2.29 18.01 10.98
CA LYS A 126 -3.57 18.73 10.78
C LYS A 126 -4.44 18.74 12.04
N ARG A 127 -4.32 17.73 12.90
CA ARG A 127 -5.00 17.67 14.20
C ARG A 127 -4.28 18.42 15.32
N GLY A 128 -3.20 19.15 15.00
CA GLY A 128 -2.45 19.98 15.95
C GLY A 128 -1.35 19.25 16.72
N ALA A 129 -0.99 18.03 16.35
CA ALA A 129 0.12 17.31 16.94
C ALA A 129 1.48 17.85 16.44
N LYS A 130 2.52 17.70 17.27
CA LYS A 130 3.93 17.93 16.89
C LYS A 130 4.51 16.61 16.40
N VAL A 131 4.80 16.51 15.10
CA VAL A 131 5.15 15.24 14.46
C VAL A 131 6.62 15.17 14.10
N THR A 132 7.26 14.06 14.47
CA THR A 132 8.59 13.65 14.02
C THR A 132 8.48 12.31 13.31
N VAL A 133 9.05 12.22 12.10
CA VAL A 133 9.12 10.99 11.30
C VAL A 133 10.55 10.46 11.33
N LEU A 134 10.71 9.19 11.64
CA LEU A 134 12.00 8.47 11.66
C LEU A 134 12.04 7.46 10.53
N GLU A 135 13.05 7.55 9.66
CA GLU A 135 13.25 6.65 8.53
C GLU A 135 14.65 6.04 8.58
N GLY A 136 14.72 4.71 8.46
CA GLY A 136 15.98 3.99 8.46
C GLY A 136 16.78 4.10 7.16
N LEU A 137 16.14 4.48 6.06
CA LEU A 137 16.76 4.72 4.76
C LEU A 137 17.08 6.21 4.58
N ASP A 138 17.86 6.52 3.54
CA ASP A 138 18.40 7.87 3.30
C ASP A 138 17.34 8.88 2.82
N ALA A 139 16.15 8.42 2.42
CA ALA A 139 15.05 9.29 2.01
C ALA A 139 13.69 8.64 2.30
N PRO A 140 12.61 9.43 2.49
CA PRO A 140 11.25 8.92 2.51
C PRO A 140 10.91 8.22 1.20
N LEU A 141 9.98 7.25 1.22
CA LEU A 141 9.44 6.59 0.03
C LEU A 141 10.46 6.01 -0.95
N ILE A 142 11.74 5.88 -0.55
CA ILE A 142 12.84 5.48 -1.43
C ILE A 142 12.59 4.17 -2.17
N ARG A 143 11.91 3.21 -1.51
CA ARG A 143 11.57 1.90 -2.12
C ARG A 143 10.52 2.01 -3.22
N ALA A 144 9.67 3.02 -3.16
CA ALA A 144 8.55 3.19 -4.10
C ALA A 144 8.87 4.18 -5.22
N LEU A 145 9.64 5.24 -4.94
CA LEU A 145 9.83 6.37 -5.84
C LEU A 145 11.31 6.72 -6.10
N GLY A 146 12.24 6.01 -5.45
CA GLY A 146 13.65 6.37 -5.45
C GLY A 146 13.99 7.58 -4.55
N PRO A 147 15.28 7.86 -4.35
CA PRO A 147 15.72 8.86 -3.36
C PRO A 147 15.30 10.28 -3.72
N GLU A 148 15.41 10.68 -4.99
CA GLU A 148 15.13 12.05 -5.44
C GLU A 148 13.64 12.40 -5.26
N MET A 149 12.75 11.57 -5.78
CA MET A 149 11.31 11.81 -5.69
C MET A 149 10.77 11.59 -4.27
N GLY A 150 11.38 10.68 -3.54
CA GLY A 150 11.09 10.49 -2.12
C GLY A 150 11.43 11.73 -1.29
N ALA A 151 12.61 12.31 -1.49
CA ALA A 151 13.01 13.56 -0.83
C ALA A 151 12.11 14.74 -1.23
N ALA A 152 11.68 14.81 -2.51
CA ALA A 152 10.74 15.82 -2.98
C ALA A 152 9.38 15.75 -2.26
N ILE A 153 8.89 14.55 -1.96
CA ILE A 153 7.68 14.36 -1.14
C ILE A 153 7.96 14.71 0.32
N GLY A 154 9.13 14.31 0.87
CA GLY A 154 9.54 14.68 2.23
C GLY A 154 9.52 16.19 2.46
N ALA A 155 9.99 16.97 1.50
CA ALA A 155 9.96 18.43 1.56
C ALA A 155 8.54 19.03 1.67
N VAL A 156 7.49 18.32 1.20
CA VAL A 156 6.10 18.74 1.44
C VAL A 156 5.78 18.67 2.94
N HIS A 157 6.22 17.62 3.62
CA HIS A 157 6.03 17.44 5.05
C HIS A 157 6.80 18.48 5.88
N GLU A 158 8.07 18.71 5.54
CA GLU A 158 8.92 19.69 6.24
C GLU A 158 8.34 21.11 6.14
N ARG A 159 7.84 21.51 4.96
CA ARG A 159 7.15 22.80 4.77
C ARG A 159 5.89 22.92 5.63
N ASN A 160 5.27 21.81 6.02
CA ASN A 160 4.10 21.76 6.90
C ASN A 160 4.48 21.52 8.38
N GLY A 161 5.77 21.65 8.74
CA GLY A 161 6.22 21.62 10.14
C GLY A 161 6.46 20.21 10.70
N VAL A 162 6.51 19.19 9.85
CA VAL A 162 6.93 17.82 10.25
C VAL A 162 8.44 17.74 10.26
N ALA A 163 9.04 17.29 11.36
CA ALA A 163 10.47 16.96 11.38
C ALA A 163 10.69 15.57 10.79
N ILE A 164 11.58 15.45 9.78
CA ILE A 164 11.94 14.16 9.18
C ILE A 164 13.40 13.86 9.43
N HIS A 165 13.70 12.70 10.03
CA HIS A 165 15.05 12.20 10.24
C HIS A 165 15.24 10.92 9.43
N CYS A 166 16.06 10.99 8.39
CA CYS A 166 16.45 9.85 7.55
C CYS A 166 17.80 9.28 7.98
N GLY A 167 18.07 8.02 7.64
CA GLY A 167 19.30 7.32 8.01
C GLY A 167 19.41 6.99 9.48
N VAL A 168 18.30 7.04 10.24
CA VAL A 168 18.28 6.79 11.68
C VAL A 168 17.68 5.42 12.00
N GLN A 169 18.29 4.72 12.94
CA GLN A 169 17.83 3.40 13.39
C GLN A 169 17.21 3.50 14.77
N VAL A 170 15.99 2.99 14.92
CA VAL A 170 15.29 2.88 16.20
C VAL A 170 15.86 1.70 16.99
N ALA A 171 16.32 1.97 18.20
CA ALA A 171 16.80 0.94 19.13
C ALA A 171 15.66 0.36 19.97
N SER A 172 14.79 1.22 20.51
CA SER A 172 13.64 0.81 21.35
C SER A 172 12.57 1.89 21.40
N ILE A 173 11.37 1.47 21.78
CA ILE A 173 10.29 2.36 22.24
C ILE A 173 10.30 2.30 23.78
N ASN A 174 10.42 3.45 24.42
CA ASN A 174 10.59 3.58 25.85
C ASN A 174 9.25 3.85 26.55
N GLY A 175 9.09 3.31 27.75
CA GLY A 175 7.91 3.46 28.61
C GLY A 175 7.58 2.17 29.34
N ASP A 176 6.84 2.26 30.43
CA ASP A 176 6.35 1.10 31.18
C ASP A 176 4.87 0.82 30.86
N ALA A 177 3.95 1.59 31.43
CA ALA A 177 2.51 1.48 31.15
C ALA A 177 2.09 2.33 29.93
N LYS A 178 2.83 3.41 29.63
CA LYS A 178 2.60 4.32 28.52
C LYS A 178 3.93 4.71 27.89
N VAL A 179 3.92 4.97 26.57
CA VAL A 179 5.10 5.43 25.85
C VAL A 179 5.56 6.79 26.36
N THR A 180 6.88 6.96 26.47
CA THR A 180 7.54 8.21 26.87
C THR A 180 8.51 8.73 25.81
N GLY A 181 8.93 7.89 24.87
CA GLY A 181 9.85 8.27 23.81
C GLY A 181 10.33 7.10 22.96
N VAL A 182 11.18 7.43 22.00
CA VAL A 182 11.83 6.49 21.09
C VAL A 182 13.34 6.71 21.20
N ALA A 183 14.09 5.66 21.57
CA ALA A 183 15.54 5.68 21.61
C ALA A 183 16.11 5.28 20.24
N LEU A 184 17.12 6.00 19.78
CA LEU A 184 17.87 5.73 18.56
C LEU A 184 19.19 5.00 18.89
N THR A 185 19.74 4.30 17.90
CA THR A 185 21.00 3.57 18.07
C THR A 185 22.22 4.48 18.29
N ASN A 186 22.11 5.77 17.95
CA ASN A 186 23.15 6.77 18.21
C ASN A 186 23.13 7.31 19.66
N GLY A 187 22.19 6.83 20.51
CA GLY A 187 22.03 7.23 21.90
C GLY A 187 21.07 8.40 22.13
N GLU A 188 20.55 9.02 21.08
CA GLU A 188 19.52 10.05 21.17
C GLU A 188 18.18 9.44 21.58
N THR A 189 17.37 10.21 22.33
CA THR A 189 15.98 9.84 22.66
C THR A 189 15.05 10.97 22.23
N ILE A 190 14.03 10.63 21.47
CA ILE A 190 12.98 11.54 21.05
C ILE A 190 11.76 11.30 21.91
N GLU A 191 11.33 12.33 22.63
CA GLU A 191 10.14 12.26 23.50
C GLU A 191 8.87 12.06 22.67
N ALA A 192 7.97 11.17 23.12
CA ALA A 192 6.73 10.86 22.45
C ALA A 192 5.59 10.56 23.44
N ASP A 193 4.43 11.10 23.16
CA ASP A 193 3.16 10.77 23.81
C ASP A 193 2.41 9.69 23.00
N VAL A 194 2.68 9.61 21.68
CA VAL A 194 2.14 8.65 20.73
C VAL A 194 3.24 8.20 19.76
N VAL A 195 3.33 6.90 19.53
CA VAL A 195 4.22 6.30 18.52
C VAL A 195 3.38 5.54 17.50
N ILE A 196 3.59 5.83 16.21
CA ILE A 196 2.95 5.14 15.09
C ILE A 196 4.02 4.30 14.40
N VAL A 197 3.87 2.97 14.41
CA VAL A 197 4.80 2.06 13.73
C VAL A 197 4.28 1.74 12.34
N GLY A 198 4.91 2.35 11.32
CA GLY A 198 4.54 2.27 9.90
C GLY A 198 5.65 1.72 9.01
N ILE A 199 6.31 0.62 9.43
CA ILE A 199 7.48 0.03 8.73
C ILE A 199 7.11 -0.97 7.62
N GLY A 200 5.89 -0.90 7.12
CA GLY A 200 5.37 -1.72 6.03
C GLY A 200 4.56 -2.92 6.49
N VAL A 201 4.21 -3.77 5.52
CA VAL A 201 3.43 -4.99 5.72
C VAL A 201 4.20 -6.22 5.22
N ALA A 202 3.78 -7.38 5.69
CA ALA A 202 4.21 -8.68 5.17
C ALA A 202 2.97 -9.40 4.62
N PRO A 203 3.07 -10.14 3.51
CA PRO A 203 1.95 -10.90 3.00
C PRO A 203 1.46 -11.92 4.05
N ALA A 204 0.13 -12.02 4.21
CA ALA A 204 -0.48 -12.88 5.24
C ALA A 204 -0.53 -14.34 4.75
N THR A 205 0.62 -15.02 4.77
CA THR A 205 0.81 -16.37 4.23
C THR A 205 1.05 -17.45 5.28
N GLN A 206 1.25 -17.10 6.56
CA GLN A 206 1.61 -18.06 7.60
C GLN A 206 0.59 -19.20 7.74
N TRP A 207 -0.69 -18.87 7.64
CA TRP A 207 -1.79 -19.82 7.78
C TRP A 207 -1.82 -20.91 6.68
N CYS A 208 -1.19 -20.64 5.52
CA CYS A 208 -1.12 -21.57 4.40
C CYS A 208 0.31 -22.04 4.08
N SER A 209 1.26 -21.89 5.00
CA SER A 209 2.68 -22.24 4.79
C SER A 209 2.90 -23.73 4.51
N GLU A 210 2.05 -24.61 5.02
CA GLU A 210 2.14 -26.06 4.86
C GLU A 210 1.19 -26.61 3.77
N SER A 211 0.57 -25.74 2.99
CA SER A 211 -0.45 -26.09 1.98
C SER A 211 0.12 -26.69 0.68
N GLY A 212 1.44 -26.66 0.48
CA GLY A 212 2.09 -27.01 -0.77
C GLY A 212 2.10 -25.87 -1.81
N LEU A 213 1.51 -24.71 -1.52
CA LEU A 213 1.62 -23.53 -2.37
C LEU A 213 3.03 -22.97 -2.35
N THR A 214 3.49 -22.44 -3.49
CA THR A 214 4.78 -21.72 -3.55
C THR A 214 4.64 -20.36 -2.91
N ILE A 215 5.42 -20.10 -1.85
CA ILE A 215 5.44 -18.83 -1.10
C ILE A 215 6.82 -18.19 -1.24
N ASP A 216 6.86 -17.00 -1.86
CA ASP A 216 8.05 -16.16 -2.02
C ASP A 216 7.61 -14.68 -1.98
N ASP A 217 7.72 -14.03 -0.82
CA ASP A 217 7.18 -12.69 -0.57
C ASP A 217 5.74 -12.52 -1.11
N GLY A 218 4.87 -13.47 -0.75
CA GLY A 218 3.51 -13.65 -1.23
C GLY A 218 3.28 -15.05 -1.80
N ILE A 219 2.06 -15.36 -2.18
CA ILE A 219 1.72 -16.61 -2.85
C ILE A 219 2.03 -16.44 -4.35
N VAL A 220 2.93 -17.26 -4.87
CA VAL A 220 3.33 -17.20 -6.28
C VAL A 220 2.25 -17.81 -7.15
N CYS A 221 1.79 -17.04 -8.13
CA CYS A 221 0.76 -17.45 -9.07
C CYS A 221 1.23 -17.30 -10.53
N ASP A 222 0.49 -17.93 -11.43
CA ASP A 222 0.63 -17.71 -12.87
C ASP A 222 -0.01 -16.38 -13.32
N ALA A 223 0.01 -16.11 -14.62
CA ALA A 223 -0.59 -14.90 -15.20
C ALA A 223 -2.12 -14.84 -15.04
N ASN A 224 -2.78 -15.96 -14.81
CA ASN A 224 -4.22 -16.06 -14.59
C ASN A 224 -4.60 -15.95 -13.11
N LEU A 225 -3.63 -15.65 -12.22
CA LEU A 225 -3.76 -15.57 -10.78
C LEU A 225 -4.03 -16.92 -10.10
N ASN A 226 -3.70 -18.04 -10.76
CA ASN A 226 -3.81 -19.39 -10.21
C ASN A 226 -2.55 -19.75 -9.42
N ALA A 227 -2.72 -20.35 -8.24
CA ALA A 227 -1.64 -20.67 -7.30
C ALA A 227 -1.00 -22.07 -7.50
N GLY A 228 -1.35 -22.76 -8.58
CA GLY A 228 -0.88 -24.11 -8.90
C GLY A 228 -2.00 -25.14 -8.88
N PRO A 229 -2.69 -25.45 -7.76
CA PRO A 229 -3.90 -26.26 -7.78
C PRO A 229 -4.99 -25.60 -8.65
N ALA A 230 -5.65 -26.39 -9.52
CA ALA A 230 -6.53 -25.86 -10.56
C ALA A 230 -7.65 -24.95 -10.04
N ASN A 231 -8.10 -25.16 -8.80
CA ASN A 231 -9.23 -24.45 -8.19
C ASN A 231 -8.81 -23.43 -7.11
N VAL A 232 -7.51 -23.06 -7.01
CA VAL A 232 -7.01 -22.10 -6.02
C VAL A 232 -6.46 -20.85 -6.72
N PHE A 233 -7.09 -19.72 -6.47
CA PHE A 233 -6.74 -18.40 -7.00
C PHE A 233 -6.38 -17.43 -5.89
N VAL A 234 -5.64 -16.37 -6.22
CA VAL A 234 -5.15 -15.40 -5.23
C VAL A 234 -5.39 -13.97 -5.73
N ALA A 235 -5.63 -13.03 -4.82
CA ALA A 235 -5.82 -11.63 -5.16
C ALA A 235 -5.29 -10.68 -4.07
N GLY A 236 -4.89 -9.47 -4.48
CA GLY A 236 -4.46 -8.38 -3.59
C GLY A 236 -3.05 -8.52 -3.04
N ASP A 237 -2.78 -7.89 -1.89
CA ASP A 237 -1.42 -7.71 -1.35
C ASP A 237 -0.67 -9.02 -1.05
N VAL A 238 -1.39 -10.14 -0.95
CA VAL A 238 -0.80 -11.47 -0.70
C VAL A 238 -0.31 -12.15 -1.96
N LEU A 239 -0.71 -11.67 -3.15
CA LEU A 239 -0.41 -12.24 -4.44
C LEU A 239 0.93 -11.75 -4.99
N ARG A 240 1.73 -12.68 -5.54
CA ARG A 240 2.90 -12.43 -6.39
C ARG A 240 2.69 -13.08 -7.76
N TRP A 241 2.76 -12.30 -8.85
CA TRP A 241 2.44 -12.79 -10.19
C TRP A 241 3.33 -12.16 -11.28
N PRO A 242 3.45 -12.80 -12.47
CA PRO A 242 4.12 -12.20 -13.62
C PRO A 242 3.18 -11.18 -14.29
N ASN A 243 3.40 -9.88 -14.01
CA ASN A 243 2.66 -8.83 -14.71
C ASN A 243 3.21 -8.68 -16.13
N GLY A 244 2.38 -8.97 -17.13
CA GLY A 244 2.77 -8.92 -18.55
C GLY A 244 3.36 -7.57 -18.97
N MET A 245 3.01 -6.48 -18.29
CA MET A 245 3.54 -5.14 -18.56
C MET A 245 5.02 -4.97 -18.19
N PHE A 246 5.54 -5.72 -17.21
CA PHE A 246 6.86 -5.48 -16.62
C PHE A 246 7.72 -6.74 -16.47
N LYS A 247 7.25 -7.91 -16.96
CA LYS A 247 7.92 -9.22 -16.78
C LYS A 247 9.33 -9.28 -17.38
N ASP A 248 9.64 -8.40 -18.33
CA ASP A 248 10.96 -8.26 -18.95
C ASP A 248 11.96 -7.51 -18.06
N ILE A 249 11.50 -6.77 -17.06
CA ILE A 249 12.31 -6.04 -16.08
C ILE A 249 12.25 -6.75 -14.72
N GLU A 250 11.05 -7.12 -14.27
CA GLU A 250 10.78 -7.81 -13.00
C GLU A 250 9.92 -9.05 -13.30
N PRO A 251 10.49 -10.28 -13.29
CA PRO A 251 9.78 -11.49 -13.71
C PRO A 251 8.46 -11.74 -12.99
N THR A 252 8.41 -11.45 -11.70
CA THR A 252 7.19 -11.48 -10.88
C THR A 252 7.18 -10.29 -9.94
N MET A 253 6.03 -9.74 -9.64
CA MET A 253 5.86 -8.61 -8.74
C MET A 253 4.74 -8.82 -7.72
N ARG A 254 4.81 -8.12 -6.61
CA ARG A 254 3.74 -7.96 -5.62
C ARG A 254 3.41 -6.48 -5.50
N VAL A 255 2.13 -6.14 -5.52
CA VAL A 255 1.65 -4.75 -5.55
C VAL A 255 0.60 -4.56 -4.47
N GLU A 256 0.89 -3.68 -3.51
CA GLU A 256 0.05 -3.36 -2.34
C GLU A 256 -0.83 -2.14 -2.62
N HIS A 257 -1.54 -2.13 -3.76
CA HIS A 257 -2.40 -1.01 -4.15
C HIS A 257 -3.87 -1.43 -4.14
N TRP A 258 -4.72 -0.54 -3.65
CA TRP A 258 -6.16 -0.76 -3.56
C TRP A 258 -6.79 -1.12 -4.93
N THR A 259 -6.45 -0.35 -5.98
CA THR A 259 -6.96 -0.60 -7.34
C THR A 259 -6.54 -1.97 -7.86
N ASN A 260 -5.28 -2.35 -7.62
CA ASN A 260 -4.75 -3.66 -8.01
C ASN A 260 -5.49 -4.80 -7.29
N ALA A 261 -5.75 -4.65 -5.98
CA ALA A 261 -6.47 -5.66 -5.21
C ALA A 261 -7.92 -5.83 -5.70
N ALA A 262 -8.60 -4.72 -6.02
CA ALA A 262 -9.97 -4.74 -6.53
C ALA A 262 -10.06 -5.39 -7.91
N GLU A 263 -9.17 -5.04 -8.83
CA GLU A 263 -9.12 -5.61 -10.18
C GLU A 263 -8.75 -7.11 -10.14
N GLN A 264 -7.74 -7.48 -9.34
CA GLN A 264 -7.34 -8.88 -9.17
C GLN A 264 -8.45 -9.73 -8.56
N GLY A 265 -9.19 -9.22 -7.58
CA GLY A 265 -10.33 -9.90 -6.99
C GLY A 265 -11.39 -10.27 -8.04
N ALA A 266 -11.69 -9.33 -8.94
CA ALA A 266 -12.64 -9.57 -10.03
C ALA A 266 -12.13 -10.62 -11.03
N VAL A 267 -10.86 -10.51 -11.46
CA VAL A 267 -10.25 -11.47 -12.40
C VAL A 267 -10.10 -12.85 -11.77
N ALA A 268 -9.67 -12.95 -10.52
CA ALA A 268 -9.56 -14.22 -9.80
C ALA A 268 -10.92 -14.93 -9.71
N ALA A 269 -11.99 -14.19 -9.42
CA ALA A 269 -13.35 -14.76 -9.39
C ALA A 269 -13.82 -15.24 -10.77
N GLN A 270 -13.57 -14.45 -11.83
CA GLN A 270 -13.90 -14.84 -13.20
C GLN A 270 -13.13 -16.09 -13.64
N ASN A 271 -11.83 -16.16 -13.36
CA ASN A 271 -10.98 -17.28 -13.71
C ASN A 271 -11.33 -18.55 -12.92
N LEU A 272 -11.67 -18.41 -11.63
CA LEU A 272 -12.18 -19.52 -10.84
C LEU A 272 -13.47 -20.11 -11.47
N LEU A 273 -14.44 -19.26 -11.81
CA LEU A 273 -15.69 -19.68 -12.44
C LEU A 273 -15.43 -20.30 -13.83
N ALA A 274 -14.52 -19.74 -14.63
CA ALA A 274 -14.10 -20.28 -15.91
C ALA A 274 -13.51 -21.70 -15.74
N THR A 275 -12.63 -21.88 -14.75
CA THR A 275 -12.05 -23.20 -14.43
C THR A 275 -13.13 -24.22 -14.06
N LEU A 276 -14.08 -23.86 -13.20
CA LEU A 276 -15.18 -24.76 -12.80
C LEU A 276 -16.12 -25.12 -13.96
N ARG A 277 -16.16 -24.29 -15.01
CA ARG A 277 -16.99 -24.50 -16.22
C ARG A 277 -16.21 -25.07 -17.39
N ASN A 278 -14.90 -25.34 -17.23
CA ASN A 278 -13.98 -25.71 -18.33
C ASN A 278 -13.95 -24.66 -19.45
N GLU A 279 -13.99 -23.37 -19.11
CA GLU A 279 -13.90 -22.23 -20.01
C GLU A 279 -12.49 -21.63 -19.99
N PRO A 280 -12.07 -20.87 -21.03
CA PRO A 280 -10.77 -20.20 -21.04
C PRO A 280 -10.63 -19.14 -19.94
N MET A 281 -9.49 -19.14 -19.26
CA MET A 281 -9.11 -18.09 -18.30
C MET A 281 -8.55 -16.85 -19.01
N GLN A 282 -8.57 -15.71 -18.30
CA GLN A 282 -8.02 -14.43 -18.76
C GLN A 282 -6.77 -14.06 -17.94
N PRO A 283 -5.62 -13.77 -18.57
CA PRO A 283 -4.46 -13.29 -17.87
C PRO A 283 -4.69 -11.88 -17.31
N TYR A 284 -4.21 -11.65 -16.09
CA TYR A 284 -4.21 -10.31 -15.50
C TYR A 284 -2.91 -9.57 -15.82
N SER A 285 -3.02 -8.48 -16.54
CA SER A 285 -1.90 -7.59 -16.87
C SER A 285 -2.40 -6.15 -16.78
N ALA A 286 -1.86 -5.37 -15.85
CA ALA A 286 -2.33 -4.02 -15.60
C ALA A 286 -1.17 -3.05 -15.37
N VAL A 287 -1.41 -1.77 -15.68
CA VAL A 287 -0.56 -0.67 -15.24
C VAL A 287 -0.94 -0.37 -13.80
N PRO A 288 -0.08 -0.65 -12.81
CA PRO A 288 -0.36 -0.36 -11.42
C PRO A 288 -0.68 1.12 -11.21
N PHE A 289 -1.63 1.41 -10.33
CA PHE A 289 -1.99 2.77 -9.98
C PHE A 289 -2.23 2.89 -8.48
N PHE A 290 -1.68 3.93 -7.87
CA PHE A 290 -2.07 4.35 -6.53
C PHE A 290 -2.15 5.87 -6.42
N TRP A 291 -2.78 6.31 -5.34
CA TRP A 291 -2.77 7.70 -4.93
C TRP A 291 -2.50 7.80 -3.43
N SER A 292 -2.02 8.98 -3.03
CA SER A 292 -1.84 9.35 -1.62
C SER A 292 -2.20 10.83 -1.47
N ASP A 293 -2.99 11.15 -0.45
CA ASP A 293 -3.35 12.53 -0.14
C ASP A 293 -2.60 12.93 1.15
N GLN A 294 -1.67 13.88 1.05
CA GLN A 294 -0.80 14.34 2.13
C GLN A 294 -0.84 15.86 2.17
N PHE A 295 -1.36 16.44 3.26
CA PHE A 295 -1.66 17.88 3.35
C PHE A 295 -2.60 18.34 2.23
N ASP A 296 -2.14 19.23 1.36
CA ASP A 296 -2.82 19.72 0.15
C ASP A 296 -2.31 19.04 -1.14
N ALA A 297 -1.30 18.20 -1.01
CA ALA A 297 -0.69 17.49 -2.13
C ALA A 297 -1.45 16.19 -2.43
N ARG A 298 -1.99 16.08 -3.65
CA ARG A 298 -2.47 14.83 -4.20
C ARG A 298 -1.39 14.17 -5.03
N ILE A 299 -0.82 13.11 -4.48
CA ILE A 299 0.20 12.29 -5.12
C ILE A 299 -0.50 11.19 -5.91
N GLN A 300 -0.14 11.01 -7.18
CA GLN A 300 -0.65 9.94 -8.03
C GLN A 300 0.50 9.31 -8.78
N PHE A 301 0.53 7.99 -8.82
CA PHE A 301 1.56 7.25 -9.53
C PHE A 301 0.94 6.16 -10.39
N LEU A 302 1.25 6.19 -11.67
CA LEU A 302 0.95 5.15 -12.66
C LEU A 302 2.21 4.41 -13.01
N GLY A 303 2.14 3.08 -13.08
CA GLY A 303 3.26 2.23 -13.47
C GLY A 303 4.15 1.83 -12.30
N ARG A 304 5.45 1.72 -12.56
CA ARG A 304 6.46 1.22 -11.62
C ARG A 304 7.75 2.00 -11.71
N ALA A 305 8.34 2.33 -10.56
CA ALA A 305 9.74 2.75 -10.46
C ALA A 305 10.59 1.50 -10.14
N PHE A 306 11.70 1.35 -10.82
CA PHE A 306 12.69 0.31 -10.58
C PHE A 306 13.98 0.95 -10.05
N ALA A 307 14.83 0.18 -9.40
CA ALA A 307 16.11 0.68 -8.88
C ALA A 307 17.02 1.28 -9.97
N THR A 308 16.85 0.85 -11.21
CA THR A 308 17.58 1.32 -12.39
C THR A 308 16.84 2.42 -13.18
N SER A 309 15.71 2.91 -12.67
CA SER A 309 14.95 3.95 -13.38
C SER A 309 15.70 5.26 -13.44
N THR A 310 15.72 5.87 -14.63
CA THR A 310 16.02 7.29 -14.81
C THR A 310 14.74 8.09 -14.52
N VAL A 311 14.89 9.22 -13.83
CA VAL A 311 13.78 10.11 -13.49
C VAL A 311 13.96 11.44 -14.23
N ASP A 312 12.90 11.90 -14.88
CA ASP A 312 12.86 13.20 -15.57
C ASP A 312 11.65 14.00 -15.04
N VAL A 313 11.87 15.19 -14.49
CA VAL A 313 10.78 16.13 -14.18
C VAL A 313 10.31 16.76 -15.48
N VAL A 314 9.08 16.46 -15.88
CA VAL A 314 8.53 16.84 -17.20
C VAL A 314 7.59 18.04 -17.14
N ALA A 315 7.13 18.43 -15.95
CA ALA A 315 6.27 19.61 -15.77
C ALA A 315 6.32 20.13 -14.34
N GLY A 316 6.17 21.45 -14.18
CA GLY A 316 6.18 22.12 -12.90
C GLY A 316 7.52 22.11 -12.19
N SER A 317 7.52 22.32 -10.89
CA SER A 317 8.74 22.36 -10.08
C SER A 317 8.48 21.78 -8.69
N VAL A 318 9.46 21.05 -8.15
CA VAL A 318 9.43 20.53 -6.78
C VAL A 318 9.33 21.66 -5.76
N ALA A 319 10.01 22.79 -6.04
CA ALA A 319 9.98 23.96 -5.17
C ALA A 319 8.57 24.55 -5.02
N ASP A 320 7.76 24.52 -6.10
CA ASP A 320 6.38 25.01 -6.10
C ASP A 320 5.38 24.01 -5.51
N GLY A 321 5.83 22.80 -5.15
CA GLY A 321 4.97 21.73 -4.60
C GLY A 321 4.00 21.15 -5.63
N ARG A 322 4.15 21.46 -6.91
CA ARG A 322 3.31 20.98 -8.01
C ARG A 322 4.15 20.60 -9.21
N TRP A 323 4.26 19.31 -9.48
CA TRP A 323 5.15 18.79 -10.51
C TRP A 323 4.73 17.41 -11.02
N CYS A 324 5.25 17.05 -12.18
CA CYS A 324 5.12 15.73 -12.77
C CYS A 324 6.48 15.20 -13.17
N ALA A 325 6.77 13.94 -12.82
CA ALA A 325 7.98 13.24 -13.22
C ALA A 325 7.65 11.94 -13.92
N MET A 326 8.45 11.56 -14.91
CA MET A 326 8.39 10.26 -15.54
C MET A 326 9.59 9.41 -15.12
N PHE A 327 9.37 8.09 -15.08
CA PHE A 327 10.38 7.07 -14.82
C PHE A 327 10.57 6.24 -16.07
N SER A 328 11.81 5.97 -16.42
CA SER A 328 12.15 5.12 -17.56
C SER A 328 13.21 4.09 -17.20
N THR A 329 13.06 2.88 -17.70
CA THR A 329 14.00 1.77 -17.51
C THR A 329 14.18 1.07 -18.86
N ASN A 330 15.42 0.74 -19.23
CA ASN A 330 15.74 0.13 -20.54
C ASN A 330 15.16 0.94 -21.72
N ASP A 331 15.34 2.26 -21.68
CA ASP A 331 14.82 3.24 -22.66
C ASP A 331 13.28 3.21 -22.85
N ARG A 332 12.55 2.69 -21.91
CA ARG A 332 11.09 2.59 -21.93
C ARG A 332 10.47 3.36 -20.77
N LEU A 333 9.35 4.06 -21.01
CA LEU A 333 8.52 4.64 -19.96
C LEU A 333 7.97 3.53 -19.06
N THR A 334 8.24 3.59 -17.76
CA THR A 334 7.80 2.58 -16.79
C THR A 334 6.91 3.16 -15.69
N GLY A 335 6.94 4.47 -15.47
CA GLY A 335 6.09 5.11 -14.47
C GLY A 335 5.92 6.62 -14.69
N VAL A 336 4.83 7.16 -14.17
CA VAL A 336 4.54 8.60 -14.17
C VAL A 336 4.00 8.99 -12.80
N LEU A 337 4.72 9.89 -12.13
CA LEU A 337 4.39 10.45 -10.83
C LEU A 337 3.91 11.88 -10.99
N GLY A 338 2.76 12.22 -10.43
CA GLY A 338 2.29 13.59 -10.36
C GLY A 338 1.94 14.01 -8.95
N VAL A 339 2.40 15.19 -8.55
CA VAL A 339 1.96 15.87 -7.34
C VAL A 339 1.05 17.00 -7.77
N SER A 340 -0.25 16.86 -7.47
CA SER A 340 -1.31 17.81 -7.86
C SER A 340 -1.40 18.09 -9.38
N MET A 341 -1.00 17.09 -10.21
CA MET A 341 -1.02 17.15 -11.68
C MET A 341 -1.77 15.98 -12.35
N PRO A 342 -3.04 15.71 -11.98
CA PRO A 342 -3.79 14.55 -12.47
C PRO A 342 -3.97 14.54 -14.00
N LYS A 343 -4.01 15.71 -14.63
CA LYS A 343 -4.18 15.87 -16.09
C LYS A 343 -2.99 15.33 -16.89
N LEU A 344 -1.82 15.19 -16.29
CA LEU A 344 -0.63 14.59 -16.93
C LEU A 344 -0.50 13.11 -16.58
N VAL A 345 -0.89 12.69 -15.37
CA VAL A 345 -0.71 11.31 -14.90
C VAL A 345 -1.69 10.36 -15.59
N MET A 346 -2.99 10.63 -15.51
CA MET A 346 -4.00 9.66 -15.96
C MET A 346 -3.96 9.32 -17.46
N PRO A 347 -3.75 10.30 -18.38
CA PRO A 347 -3.61 10.00 -19.80
C PRO A 347 -2.36 9.17 -20.15
N SER A 348 -1.33 9.19 -19.30
CA SER A 348 -0.08 8.44 -19.52
C SER A 348 -0.26 6.92 -19.45
N ARG A 349 -1.41 6.41 -18.98
CA ARG A 349 -1.73 4.98 -19.00
C ARG A 349 -1.60 4.37 -20.40
N ALA A 350 -2.03 5.10 -21.43
CA ALA A 350 -1.92 4.63 -22.81
C ALA A 350 -0.45 4.46 -23.24
N MET A 351 0.42 5.43 -22.93
CA MET A 351 1.86 5.36 -23.24
C MET A 351 2.54 4.20 -22.51
N LEU A 352 2.20 3.97 -21.24
CA LEU A 352 2.72 2.82 -20.48
C LEU A 352 2.29 1.50 -21.12
N SER A 353 1.04 1.38 -21.55
CA SER A 353 0.48 0.17 -22.16
C SER A 353 1.07 -0.16 -23.54
N THR A 354 1.60 0.84 -24.24
CA THR A 354 2.21 0.69 -25.60
C THR A 354 3.73 0.63 -25.58
N TYR A 355 4.35 0.51 -24.40
CA TYR A 355 5.81 0.46 -24.25
C TYR A 355 6.54 1.66 -24.88
N THR A 356 5.97 2.86 -24.75
CA THR A 356 6.52 4.09 -25.33
C THR A 356 7.98 4.31 -24.89
N SER A 357 8.86 4.68 -25.85
CA SER A 357 10.25 4.97 -25.56
C SER A 357 10.38 6.19 -24.64
N ARG A 358 11.53 6.30 -23.91
CA ARG A 358 11.82 7.48 -23.09
C ARG A 358 11.81 8.75 -23.94
N TYR A 359 12.39 8.70 -25.16
CA TYR A 359 12.43 9.85 -26.05
C TYR A 359 11.02 10.30 -26.46
N ASP A 360 10.17 9.39 -26.95
CA ASP A 360 8.82 9.74 -27.39
C ASP A 360 7.95 10.24 -26.22
N ALA A 361 8.13 9.68 -25.03
CA ALA A 361 7.46 10.15 -23.83
C ALA A 361 7.84 11.58 -23.47
N LEU A 362 9.14 11.93 -23.52
CA LEU A 362 9.63 13.29 -23.30
C LEU A 362 9.03 14.28 -24.32
N GLN A 363 8.99 13.92 -25.61
CA GLN A 363 8.39 14.76 -26.66
C GLN A 363 6.88 14.96 -26.44
N HIS A 364 6.18 13.89 -26.03
CA HIS A 364 4.76 13.97 -25.71
C HIS A 364 4.50 14.95 -24.56
N PHE A 365 5.22 14.81 -23.43
CA PHE A 365 5.06 15.71 -22.29
C PHE A 365 5.39 17.16 -22.63
N ALA A 366 6.47 17.41 -23.38
CA ALA A 366 6.83 18.75 -23.83
C ALA A 366 5.69 19.38 -24.64
N THR A 367 5.07 18.61 -25.54
CA THR A 367 3.95 19.08 -26.37
C THR A 367 2.70 19.40 -25.52
N VAL A 368 2.33 18.49 -24.58
CA VAL A 368 1.15 18.67 -23.72
C VAL A 368 1.33 19.87 -22.79
N VAL A 369 2.52 20.03 -22.18
CA VAL A 369 2.83 21.15 -21.29
C VAL A 369 2.79 22.48 -22.05
N ALA A 370 3.37 22.53 -23.25
CA ALA A 370 3.31 23.74 -24.10
C ALA A 370 1.86 24.13 -24.49
N ALA A 371 0.99 23.14 -24.68
CA ALA A 371 -0.43 23.40 -24.99
C ALA A 371 -1.25 23.88 -23.76
N GLN A 372 -0.85 23.52 -22.54
CA GLN A 372 -1.51 23.97 -21.31
C GLN A 372 -1.12 25.39 -20.89
N ASN A 373 -0.01 25.91 -21.40
CA ASN A 373 0.50 27.26 -21.11
C ASN A 373 0.02 28.31 -22.13
N LYS A 374 -0.77 27.93 -23.11
CA LYS A 374 -1.46 28.79 -24.08
C LYS A 374 -2.90 29.04 -23.65
#